data_515f4cf2a46db26c9b4f97edbc0a5998
#
_entry.id   515f4cf2a46db26c9b4f97edbc0a5998
#
_cell.length_a   1.000
_cell.length_b   1.000
_cell.length_c   1.000
_cell.angle_alpha   90.00
_cell.angle_beta   90.00
_cell.angle_gamma   90.00
#
_symmetry.space_group_name_H-M   'P 1'
#
loop_
_entity.id
_entity.type
_entity.pdbx_description
1 polymer ?
#
loop_
_entity_poly.entity_id
_entity_poly.type
_entity_poly.pdbx_seq_one_letter_code
_entity_poly.pdbx_strand_id
1 'polypeptide(L)'
;EDVLKNLDEICKFVVEETTETIWPSSIPCKIEKEDSIRLADYGTSNSGLLKTLYRSGLSYRYGSMMQTVSGIHYNFSFSDAFFENLRGEEDLQTFKNKSYLSLIRNFRRNAWMILYLFGSSPVVPKTFITDRKNFLQELNEEDLFLEYATCLRMSELGYMSKAQDNL
;
A
#
# COMPACT_ATOMS: atom_id res chain seq x y z
N GLU A 1 -7.01 -8.25 19.96
CA GLU A 1 -6.94 -7.16 20.96
C GLU A 1 -5.49 -6.73 21.22
N ASP A 2 -4.56 -7.65 21.47
CA ASP A 2 -3.16 -7.33 21.81
C ASP A 2 -2.41 -6.59 20.70
N VAL A 3 -2.66 -6.93 19.42
CA VAL A 3 -2.01 -6.26 18.29
C VAL A 3 -2.40 -4.78 18.21
N LEU A 4 -3.66 -4.45 18.42
CA LEU A 4 -4.13 -3.05 18.39
C LEU A 4 -3.59 -2.27 19.59
N LYS A 5 -3.52 -2.90 20.76
CA LYS A 5 -2.94 -2.30 21.96
C LYS A 5 -1.46 -2.00 21.77
N ASN A 6 -0.69 -2.96 21.25
CA ASN A 6 0.73 -2.76 20.94
C ASN A 6 0.93 -1.66 19.91
N LEU A 7 0.07 -1.58 18.89
CA LEU A 7 0.13 -0.50 17.90
C LEU A 7 -0.13 0.87 18.53
N ASP A 8 -1.12 0.97 19.42
CA ASP A 8 -1.42 2.20 20.16
C ASP A 8 -0.23 2.64 21.02
N GLU A 9 0.41 1.71 21.74
CA GLU A 9 1.61 1.98 22.53
C GLU A 9 2.78 2.47 21.65
N ILE A 10 3.00 1.87 20.48
CA ILE A 10 4.02 2.32 19.52
C ILE A 10 3.69 3.72 19.00
N CYS A 11 2.44 3.98 18.65
CA CYS A 11 2.02 5.30 18.19
C CYS A 11 2.24 6.38 19.26
N LYS A 12 1.89 6.09 20.50
CA LYS A 12 2.14 7.01 21.63
C LYS A 12 3.63 7.31 21.81
N PHE A 13 4.44 6.26 21.83
CA PHE A 13 5.90 6.43 21.93
C PHE A 13 6.45 7.31 20.80
N VAL A 14 6.05 7.07 19.56
CA VAL A 14 6.53 7.86 18.41
C VAL A 14 6.07 9.32 18.53
N VAL A 15 4.85 9.60 18.96
CA VAL A 15 4.34 10.97 19.17
C VAL A 15 5.12 11.69 20.26
N GLU A 16 5.48 11.00 21.34
CA GLU A 16 6.22 11.57 22.47
C GLU A 16 7.68 11.87 22.13
N GLU A 17 8.31 11.02 21.28
CA GLU A 17 9.74 11.13 20.96
C GLU A 17 10.03 11.99 19.73
N THR A 18 9.04 12.35 18.91
CA THR A 18 9.24 13.19 17.75
C THR A 18 8.77 14.62 17.95
N THR A 19 9.49 15.57 17.37
CA THR A 19 9.06 16.97 17.27
C THR A 19 8.25 17.24 16.01
N GLU A 20 8.10 16.26 15.15
CA GLU A 20 7.37 16.36 13.88
C GLU A 20 5.87 16.10 14.08
N THR A 21 5.07 16.67 13.19
CA THR A 21 3.63 16.40 13.17
C THR A 21 3.36 15.05 12.51
N ILE A 22 2.74 14.12 13.24
CA ILE A 22 2.28 12.86 12.69
C ILE A 22 0.93 13.06 12.04
N TRP A 23 0.85 12.77 10.74
CA TRP A 23 -0.36 12.88 9.96
C TRP A 23 -1.16 11.58 9.98
N PRO A 24 -2.38 11.55 10.52
CA PRO A 24 -3.13 10.30 10.73
C PRO A 24 -3.85 9.77 9.49
N SER A 25 -3.75 10.46 8.35
CA SER A 25 -4.40 10.06 7.10
C SER A 25 -3.46 9.26 6.20
N SER A 26 -4.01 8.35 5.41
CA SER A 26 -3.24 7.60 4.39
C SER A 26 -2.78 8.47 3.22
N ILE A 27 -3.52 9.54 2.90
CA ILE A 27 -3.12 10.55 1.93
C ILE A 27 -2.46 11.69 2.71
N PRO A 28 -1.28 12.19 2.30
CA PRO A 28 -0.59 13.26 3.00
C PRO A 28 -1.38 14.58 2.92
N CYS A 29 -0.98 15.54 3.75
CA CYS A 29 -1.39 16.93 3.56
C CYS A 29 -0.93 17.45 2.20
N LYS A 30 -1.42 18.62 1.79
CA LYS A 30 -1.06 19.24 0.52
C LYS A 30 0.47 19.32 0.33
N ILE A 31 0.94 18.70 -0.73
CA ILE A 31 2.34 18.78 -1.19
C ILE A 31 2.34 19.60 -2.47
N GLU A 32 3.00 20.74 -2.45
CA GLU A 32 2.97 21.68 -3.58
C GLU A 32 3.82 21.21 -4.77
N LYS A 33 4.97 20.59 -4.49
CA LYS A 33 5.93 20.16 -5.53
C LYS A 33 6.50 18.78 -5.21
N GLU A 34 6.53 17.92 -6.20
CA GLU A 34 7.12 16.59 -6.08
C GLU A 34 8.61 16.61 -5.72
N ASP A 35 9.35 17.59 -6.22
CA ASP A 35 10.79 17.77 -5.95
C ASP A 35 11.10 18.08 -4.48
N SER A 36 10.10 18.51 -3.70
CA SER A 36 10.26 18.73 -2.26
C SER A 36 10.24 17.44 -1.44
N ILE A 37 9.85 16.32 -2.04
CA ILE A 37 9.72 15.05 -1.35
C ILE A 37 11.09 14.38 -1.24
N ARG A 38 11.59 14.28 -0.02
CA ARG A 38 12.83 13.55 0.27
C ARG A 38 12.55 12.04 0.28
N LEU A 39 13.38 11.30 -0.43
CA LEU A 39 13.36 9.84 -0.30
C LEU A 39 13.93 9.44 1.06
N ALA A 40 13.37 8.38 1.64
CA ALA A 40 13.85 7.84 2.90
C ALA A 40 15.28 7.32 2.76
N ASP A 41 16.16 7.77 3.67
CA ASP A 41 17.53 7.29 3.81
C ASP A 41 17.60 6.34 5.01
N TYR A 42 18.09 5.14 4.78
CA TYR A 42 18.19 4.08 5.78
C TYR A 42 19.63 3.85 6.26
N GLY A 43 20.52 4.82 6.01
CA GLY A 43 21.91 4.78 6.43
C GLY A 43 22.82 3.93 5.54
N THR A 44 24.06 3.76 5.98
CA THR A 44 25.18 3.26 5.18
C THR A 44 25.41 1.74 5.22
N SER A 45 24.65 1.01 6.03
CA SER A 45 24.72 -0.47 6.03
C SER A 45 24.25 -1.06 4.69
N ASN A 46 24.71 -2.24 4.33
CA ASN A 46 24.28 -2.92 3.09
C ASN A 46 22.75 -3.04 3.01
N SER A 47 22.09 -3.34 4.13
CA SER A 47 20.63 -3.41 4.21
C SER A 47 20.00 -2.03 4.04
N GLY A 48 20.59 -0.98 4.62
CA GLY A 48 20.15 0.41 4.47
C GLY A 48 20.27 0.88 3.03
N LEU A 49 21.44 0.68 2.42
CA LEU A 49 21.68 1.03 1.01
C LEU A 49 20.71 0.33 0.06
N LEU A 50 20.43 -0.97 0.29
CA LEU A 50 19.47 -1.70 -0.53
C LEU A 50 18.05 -1.10 -0.41
N LYS A 51 17.62 -0.73 0.80
CA LYS A 51 16.32 -0.09 1.02
C LYS A 51 16.25 1.30 0.37
N THR A 52 17.30 2.10 0.49
CA THR A 52 17.39 3.43 -0.15
C THR A 52 17.35 3.30 -1.68
N LEU A 53 18.10 2.34 -2.24
CA LEU A 53 18.07 2.05 -3.68
C LEU A 53 16.69 1.60 -4.16
N TYR A 54 16.02 0.75 -3.39
CA TYR A 54 14.65 0.33 -3.69
C TYR A 54 13.69 1.52 -3.75
N ARG A 55 13.76 2.45 -2.79
CA ARG A 55 12.94 3.67 -2.77
C ARG A 55 13.24 4.57 -3.97
N SER A 56 14.51 4.72 -4.34
CA SER A 56 14.92 5.46 -5.54
C SER A 56 14.33 4.83 -6.82
N GLY A 57 14.35 3.50 -6.91
CA GLY A 57 13.72 2.78 -8.03
C GLY A 57 12.20 2.97 -8.11
N LEU A 58 11.51 3.03 -6.96
CA LEU A 58 10.08 3.35 -6.91
C LEU A 58 9.80 4.78 -7.37
N SER A 59 10.61 5.75 -6.91
CA SER A 59 10.49 7.15 -7.34
C SER A 59 10.65 7.29 -8.86
N TYR A 60 11.64 6.62 -9.42
CA TYR A 60 11.86 6.64 -10.87
C TYR A 60 10.68 6.05 -11.67
N ARG A 61 10.03 4.99 -11.16
CA ARG A 61 8.94 4.29 -11.87
C ARG A 61 7.57 4.97 -11.71
N TYR A 62 7.29 5.49 -10.53
CA TYR A 62 5.94 5.90 -10.12
C TYR A 62 5.87 7.35 -9.67
N GLY A 63 6.99 8.04 -9.57
CA GLY A 63 7.11 9.36 -8.97
C GLY A 63 7.26 9.30 -7.45
N SER A 64 7.83 10.36 -6.89
CA SER A 64 8.02 10.48 -5.44
C SER A 64 6.70 10.70 -4.70
N MET A 65 5.73 11.34 -5.34
CA MET A 65 4.41 11.61 -4.78
C MET A 65 3.71 10.33 -4.31
N MET A 66 3.81 9.23 -5.08
CA MET A 66 3.19 7.96 -4.72
C MET A 66 3.77 7.32 -3.45
N GLN A 67 4.98 7.68 -3.05
CA GLN A 67 5.61 7.17 -1.82
C GLN A 67 5.11 7.87 -0.55
N THR A 68 4.42 9.00 -0.70
CA THR A 68 3.80 9.72 0.43
C THR A 68 2.46 9.13 0.85
N VAL A 69 1.88 8.26 0.03
CA VAL A 69 0.64 7.56 0.37
C VAL A 69 0.94 6.38 1.27
N SER A 70 0.38 6.41 2.47
CA SER A 70 0.52 5.34 3.46
C SER A 70 -0.60 4.30 3.33
N GLY A 71 -0.40 3.13 3.90
CA GLY A 71 -1.42 2.09 3.98
C GLY A 71 -1.14 1.12 5.11
N ILE A 72 -2.17 0.40 5.53
CA ILE A 72 -2.04 -0.67 6.50
C ILE A 72 -1.64 -1.94 5.75
N HIS A 73 -0.53 -2.54 6.16
CA HIS A 73 -0.09 -3.84 5.66
C HIS A 73 -0.44 -4.92 6.66
N TYR A 74 -1.17 -5.92 6.21
CA TYR A 74 -1.52 -7.08 7.02
C TYR A 74 -0.84 -8.32 6.44
N ASN A 75 0.14 -8.86 7.17
CA ASN A 75 0.84 -10.06 6.78
C ASN A 75 0.11 -11.26 7.38
N PHE A 76 -0.29 -12.19 6.51
CA PHE A 76 -1.06 -13.35 6.90
C PHE A 76 -0.41 -14.63 6.38
N SER A 77 -0.36 -15.64 7.23
CA SER A 77 0.08 -17.00 6.85
C SER A 77 -0.65 -18.04 7.68
N PHE A 78 -0.83 -19.22 7.11
CA PHE A 78 -1.31 -20.38 7.83
C PHE A 78 -0.15 -21.15 8.46
N SER A 79 -0.41 -21.83 9.58
CA SER A 79 0.58 -22.72 10.21
C SER A 79 0.84 -23.97 9.37
N ASP A 80 1.98 -24.62 9.58
CA ASP A 80 2.28 -25.89 8.91
C ASP A 80 1.27 -26.98 9.30
N ALA A 81 0.82 -27.01 10.55
CA ALA A 81 -0.22 -27.93 11.00
C ALA A 81 -1.54 -27.79 10.23
N PHE A 82 -1.90 -26.58 9.78
CA PHE A 82 -3.05 -26.37 8.93
C PHE A 82 -2.90 -27.10 7.58
N PHE A 83 -1.74 -26.95 6.95
CA PHE A 83 -1.46 -27.57 5.67
C PHE A 83 -1.29 -29.10 5.79
N GLU A 84 -0.65 -29.59 6.87
CA GLU A 84 -0.50 -31.02 7.16
C GLU A 84 -1.85 -31.72 7.18
N ASN A 85 -2.87 -31.10 7.75
CA ASN A 85 -4.22 -31.68 7.81
C ASN A 85 -4.95 -31.72 6.45
N LEU A 86 -4.48 -30.94 5.46
CA LEU A 86 -5.15 -30.79 4.17
C LEU A 86 -4.42 -31.43 3.00
N ARG A 87 -3.10 -31.65 3.11
CA ARG A 87 -2.25 -32.02 1.96
C ARG A 87 -2.45 -33.45 1.42
N GLY A 88 -3.07 -34.35 2.20
CA GLY A 88 -3.13 -35.77 1.86
C GLY A 88 -1.71 -36.37 1.82
N GLU A 89 -1.36 -37.07 0.71
CA GLU A 89 -0.07 -37.71 0.51
C GLU A 89 0.96 -36.80 -0.20
N GLU A 90 0.60 -35.58 -0.57
CA GLU A 90 1.49 -34.66 -1.28
C GLU A 90 2.58 -34.13 -0.33
N ASP A 91 3.76 -33.81 -0.89
CA ASP A 91 4.83 -33.11 -0.14
C ASP A 91 4.32 -31.78 0.40
N LEU A 92 4.62 -31.51 1.69
CA LEU A 92 4.13 -30.31 2.40
C LEU A 92 4.48 -29.01 1.67
N GLN A 93 5.74 -28.86 1.24
CA GLN A 93 6.19 -27.61 0.62
C GLN A 93 5.53 -27.41 -0.74
N THR A 94 5.38 -28.46 -1.52
CA THR A 94 4.69 -28.45 -2.82
C THR A 94 3.23 -28.08 -2.64
N PHE A 95 2.54 -28.69 -1.68
CA PHE A 95 1.16 -28.39 -1.36
C PHE A 95 0.97 -26.95 -0.89
N LYS A 96 1.84 -26.45 0.00
CA LYS A 96 1.83 -25.04 0.47
C LYS A 96 1.97 -24.08 -0.72
N ASN A 97 2.93 -24.31 -1.60
CA ASN A 97 3.16 -23.46 -2.77
C ASN A 97 1.92 -23.39 -3.68
N LYS A 98 1.32 -24.52 -4.01
CA LYS A 98 0.08 -24.58 -4.81
C LYS A 98 -1.08 -23.89 -4.11
N SER A 99 -1.22 -24.10 -2.81
CA SER A 99 -2.30 -23.51 -2.00
C SER A 99 -2.19 -21.99 -1.94
N TYR A 100 -0.99 -21.44 -1.71
CA TYR A 100 -0.79 -20.00 -1.70
C TYR A 100 -0.99 -19.36 -3.08
N LEU A 101 -0.52 -19.99 -4.16
CA LEU A 101 -0.80 -19.49 -5.51
C LEU A 101 -2.31 -19.52 -5.84
N SER A 102 -3.01 -20.55 -5.37
CA SER A 102 -4.48 -20.62 -5.52
C SER A 102 -5.18 -19.55 -4.69
N LEU A 103 -4.72 -19.32 -3.45
CA LEU A 103 -5.24 -18.26 -2.58
C LEU A 103 -5.06 -16.88 -3.22
N ILE A 104 -3.89 -16.57 -3.77
CA ILE A 104 -3.62 -15.31 -4.46
C ILE A 104 -4.59 -15.10 -5.63
N ARG A 105 -4.78 -16.12 -6.47
CA ARG A 105 -5.74 -16.05 -7.60
C ARG A 105 -7.16 -15.81 -7.12
N ASN A 106 -7.60 -16.53 -6.10
CA ASN A 106 -8.95 -16.38 -5.55
C ASN A 106 -9.13 -15.04 -4.85
N PHE A 107 -8.12 -14.56 -4.13
CA PHE A 107 -8.13 -13.24 -3.52
C PHE A 107 -8.29 -12.15 -4.60
N ARG A 108 -7.51 -12.21 -5.68
CA ARG A 108 -7.63 -11.22 -6.78
C ARG A 108 -9.01 -11.22 -7.42
N ARG A 109 -9.62 -12.38 -7.60
CA ARG A 109 -11.00 -12.48 -8.13
C ARG A 109 -12.05 -11.82 -7.26
N ASN A 110 -11.83 -11.84 -5.95
CA ASN A 110 -12.80 -11.34 -4.95
C ASN A 110 -12.38 -10.02 -4.30
N ALA A 111 -11.22 -9.46 -4.64
CA ALA A 111 -10.69 -8.24 -4.04
C ALA A 111 -11.63 -7.03 -4.23
N TRP A 112 -12.39 -6.98 -5.32
CA TRP A 112 -13.39 -5.95 -5.57
C TRP A 112 -14.41 -5.83 -4.43
N MET A 113 -14.79 -6.96 -3.82
CA MET A 113 -15.75 -6.97 -2.71
C MET A 113 -15.15 -6.29 -1.46
N ILE A 114 -13.86 -6.50 -1.19
CA ILE A 114 -13.17 -5.83 -0.08
C ILE A 114 -13.11 -4.33 -0.35
N LEU A 115 -12.77 -3.93 -1.57
CA LEU A 115 -12.73 -2.51 -1.95
C LEU A 115 -14.12 -1.88 -1.87
N TYR A 116 -15.16 -2.59 -2.29
CA TYR A 116 -16.54 -2.12 -2.21
C TYR A 116 -17.01 -1.91 -0.77
N LEU A 117 -16.69 -2.85 0.14
CA LEU A 117 -17.14 -2.79 1.53
C LEU A 117 -16.29 -1.84 2.39
N PHE A 118 -15.01 -1.73 2.14
CA PHE A 118 -14.06 -1.05 3.04
C PHE A 118 -13.26 0.07 2.36
N GLY A 119 -13.41 0.28 1.07
CA GLY A 119 -12.77 1.38 0.37
C GLY A 119 -13.33 2.73 0.83
N SER A 120 -12.45 3.68 1.13
CA SER A 120 -12.83 5.00 1.66
C SER A 120 -12.00 6.14 1.07
N SER A 121 -11.48 5.97 -0.15
CA SER A 121 -10.60 6.95 -0.80
C SER A 121 -11.08 7.31 -2.21
N PRO A 122 -12.30 7.89 -2.37
CA PRO A 122 -12.81 8.34 -3.66
C PRO A 122 -12.27 9.70 -4.09
N VAL A 123 -11.51 10.38 -3.24
CA VAL A 123 -10.98 11.74 -3.41
C VAL A 123 -9.47 11.72 -3.47
N VAL A 124 -8.89 12.58 -4.29
CA VAL A 124 -7.45 12.76 -4.42
C VAL A 124 -7.13 14.24 -4.69
N PRO A 125 -6.08 14.81 -4.07
CA PRO A 125 -5.64 16.16 -4.37
C PRO A 125 -5.20 16.30 -5.83
N LYS A 126 -5.53 17.45 -6.47
CA LYS A 126 -5.12 17.75 -7.86
C LYS A 126 -3.60 17.63 -8.06
N THR A 127 -2.82 17.92 -7.02
CA THR A 127 -1.35 17.82 -7.05
C THR A 127 -0.84 16.41 -7.27
N PHE A 128 -1.63 15.37 -7.01
CA PHE A 128 -1.26 13.97 -7.27
C PHE A 128 -1.38 13.55 -8.74
N ILE A 129 -2.11 14.33 -9.57
CA ILE A 129 -2.51 13.90 -10.92
C ILE A 129 -2.10 14.95 -11.96
N THR A 130 -1.00 15.64 -11.74
CA THR A 130 -0.59 16.79 -12.57
C THR A 130 -0.35 16.47 -14.04
N ASP A 131 0.05 15.24 -14.40
CA ASP A 131 0.47 14.89 -15.77
C ASP A 131 -0.31 13.73 -16.42
N ARG A 132 -1.41 13.30 -15.81
CA ARG A 132 -2.19 12.17 -16.34
C ARG A 132 -3.54 12.62 -16.86
N LYS A 133 -3.89 12.17 -18.07
CA LYS A 133 -5.30 12.20 -18.51
C LYS A 133 -6.11 11.42 -17.51
N ASN A 134 -7.02 12.08 -16.84
CA ASN A 134 -7.87 11.45 -15.84
C ASN A 134 -9.34 11.71 -16.17
N PHE A 135 -10.18 10.84 -15.66
CA PHE A 135 -11.63 10.88 -15.78
C PHE A 135 -12.29 11.39 -14.49
N LEU A 136 -11.50 11.98 -13.60
CA LEU A 136 -11.95 12.48 -12.32
C LEU A 136 -12.70 13.81 -12.50
N GLN A 137 -13.67 14.03 -11.64
CA GLN A 137 -14.45 15.24 -11.57
C GLN A 137 -13.88 16.19 -10.52
N GLU A 138 -14.08 17.48 -10.67
CA GLU A 138 -13.72 18.45 -9.66
C GLU A 138 -14.68 18.37 -8.48
N LEU A 139 -14.16 18.15 -7.29
CA LEU A 139 -14.90 18.23 -6.05
C LEU A 139 -14.91 19.68 -5.50
N ASN A 140 -13.73 20.30 -5.55
CA ASN A 140 -13.48 21.67 -5.14
C ASN A 140 -12.22 22.21 -5.86
N GLU A 141 -11.72 23.38 -5.44
CA GLU A 141 -10.54 24.02 -6.04
C GLU A 141 -9.26 23.16 -5.92
N GLU A 142 -9.14 22.33 -4.89
CA GLU A 142 -7.93 21.58 -4.57
C GLU A 142 -8.03 20.07 -4.87
N ASP A 143 -9.25 19.51 -4.90
CA ASP A 143 -9.48 18.07 -4.94
C ASP A 143 -10.28 17.62 -6.16
N LEU A 144 -9.98 16.39 -6.56
CA LEU A 144 -10.69 15.63 -7.58
C LEU A 144 -11.36 14.40 -6.94
N PHE A 145 -12.47 13.95 -7.52
CA PHE A 145 -13.15 12.74 -7.05
C PHE A 145 -13.71 11.92 -8.20
N LEU A 146 -14.08 10.69 -7.88
CA LEU A 146 -14.87 9.85 -8.76
C LEU A 146 -16.07 9.32 -7.99
N GLU A 147 -17.28 9.64 -8.47
CA GLU A 147 -18.55 9.44 -7.76
C GLU A 147 -18.76 8.01 -7.22
N TYR A 148 -18.38 7.00 -7.98
CA TYR A 148 -18.57 5.61 -7.60
C TYR A 148 -17.28 4.89 -7.22
N ALA A 149 -16.15 5.60 -7.11
CA ALA A 149 -14.91 4.98 -6.69
C ALA A 149 -14.89 4.72 -5.19
N THR A 150 -14.45 3.53 -4.82
CA THR A 150 -14.24 3.17 -3.42
C THR A 150 -12.79 3.35 -3.00
N CYS A 151 -11.84 3.22 -3.94
CA CYS A 151 -10.42 3.39 -3.65
C CYS A 151 -9.65 3.77 -4.92
N LEU A 152 -9.31 5.05 -5.09
CA LEU A 152 -8.53 5.54 -6.23
C LEU A 152 -7.10 4.99 -6.26
N ARG A 153 -6.51 4.68 -5.11
CA ARG A 153 -5.17 4.08 -5.03
C ARG A 153 -5.10 2.72 -5.73
N MET A 154 -6.19 1.95 -5.73
CA MET A 154 -6.27 0.63 -6.37
C MET A 154 -6.83 0.70 -7.80
N SER A 155 -7.03 1.89 -8.33
CA SER A 155 -7.41 2.15 -9.73
C SER A 155 -6.19 2.32 -10.62
N GLU A 156 -6.41 2.54 -11.90
CA GLU A 156 -5.35 2.86 -12.89
C GLU A 156 -4.58 4.14 -12.56
N LEU A 157 -5.14 5.02 -11.72
CA LEU A 157 -4.47 6.23 -11.25
C LEU A 157 -3.50 5.96 -10.10
N GLY A 158 -3.63 4.82 -9.43
CA GLY A 158 -2.83 4.45 -8.29
C GLY A 158 -1.60 3.63 -8.62
N TYR A 159 -1.15 2.89 -7.62
CA TYR A 159 -0.01 2.01 -7.73
C TYR A 159 -0.40 0.70 -8.43
N MET A 160 0.04 0.54 -9.66
CA MET A 160 -0.10 -0.70 -10.43
C MET A 160 1.26 -1.39 -10.56
N SER A 161 1.41 -2.55 -9.96
CA SER A 161 2.62 -3.36 -10.16
C SER A 161 2.56 -4.08 -11.50
N LYS A 162 3.32 -3.63 -12.48
CA LYS A 162 3.42 -4.28 -13.80
C LYS A 162 3.94 -5.73 -13.71
N ALA A 163 4.60 -6.11 -12.62
CA ALA A 163 5.03 -7.48 -12.39
C ALA A 163 3.87 -8.46 -12.15
N GLN A 164 2.68 -7.95 -11.83
CA GLN A 164 1.49 -8.75 -11.56
C GLN A 164 0.60 -8.96 -12.80
N ASP A 165 0.85 -8.25 -13.90
CA ASP A 165 0.05 -8.35 -15.11
C ASP A 165 0.34 -9.64 -15.91
N ASN A 166 1.43 -10.34 -15.57
CA ASN A 166 1.88 -11.57 -16.21
C ASN A 166 1.65 -12.84 -15.35
N LEU A 167 0.86 -12.73 -14.28
CA LEU A 167 0.43 -13.86 -13.44
C LEU A 167 -1.08 -14.09 -13.60
#